data_c2e5656868a6778656f90c50fc4bd45d
#
_entry.id   c2e5656868a6778656f90c50fc4bd45d
#
_cell.length_a   1.000
_cell.length_b   1.000
_cell.length_c   1.000
_cell.angle_alpha   90.00
_cell.angle_beta   90.00
_cell.angle_gamma   90.00
#
_symmetry.space_group_name_H-M   'P 1'
#
loop_
_entity.id
_entity.type
_entity.pdbx_description
1 polymer ?
#
loop_
_entity_poly.entity_id
_entity_poly.type
_entity_poly.pdbx_seq_one_letter_code
_entity_poly.pdbx_strand_id
1 'polypeptide(L)'
;MVTATANNNKYYNMTPHGDKWTAEYGRIGSSCQRREYPISQWEKKYNEKIKKGYIDQSGLAQDLIQVEKGNTENSKYKKIENKSIADIVERLQQMARKAISDNYTISSNKVTQAMVEEAQNLLAELVDVSNTEKFNEILLNIFSVIPRKMKNVSDYLAKSNKDFSRIIADEQDLLDVMKGQVVQKQTEDSIDSDKEDHIPTTILDVMGLEFSECNNDDIVKIKASLSSCSNRFYSAWRVKNKRTSERFENFVVNEGIKNTKLLWHGSRNENWWSIINTGLVLKPTNAVITGKMFGYGIYYAPKAQKSLGYTSLEGAYWTGGNSNSAFMALMEVAYGKPYDVYSFNSKYYNFDYERLQSACPGANCLHAHAGNMLRNDEIIVYKEEQCTIRYLVELR
;
A
#
# COMPACT_ATOMS: atom_id res chain seq x y z
N MET A 1 -8.68 15.88 -15.93
CA MET A 1 -7.62 16.58 -16.72
C MET A 1 -6.59 17.17 -15.78
N VAL A 2 -5.37 16.69 -15.88
CA VAL A 2 -4.22 17.18 -15.10
C VAL A 2 -3.13 17.61 -16.08
N THR A 3 -2.67 18.87 -16.02
CA THR A 3 -1.60 19.39 -16.88
C THR A 3 -0.69 20.36 -16.11
N ALA A 4 0.62 20.26 -16.31
CA ALA A 4 1.59 21.13 -15.64
C ALA A 4 1.61 22.54 -16.25
N THR A 5 1.63 22.66 -17.59
CA THR A 5 1.81 23.93 -18.32
C THR A 5 0.75 24.99 -17.98
N ALA A 6 -0.51 24.56 -17.77
CA ALA A 6 -1.60 25.46 -17.39
C ALA A 6 -2.04 25.26 -15.92
N ASN A 7 -1.26 24.55 -15.13
CA ASN A 7 -1.60 24.17 -13.75
C ASN A 7 -3.06 23.68 -13.63
N ASN A 8 -3.51 22.84 -14.59
CA ASN A 8 -4.84 22.27 -14.53
C ASN A 8 -4.85 21.03 -13.62
N ASN A 9 -5.80 21.03 -12.71
CA ASN A 9 -6.16 19.88 -11.88
C ASN A 9 -7.68 19.91 -11.73
N LYS A 10 -8.39 19.45 -12.79
CA LYS A 10 -9.84 19.66 -12.96
C LYS A 10 -10.55 18.34 -13.26
N TYR A 11 -11.79 18.26 -12.76
CA TYR A 11 -12.71 17.17 -13.05
C TYR A 11 -14.00 17.69 -13.69
N TYR A 12 -14.73 16.78 -14.34
CA TYR A 12 -16.04 17.04 -14.93
C TYR A 12 -16.87 15.75 -14.90
N ASN A 13 -17.80 15.64 -13.96
CA ASN A 13 -18.68 14.49 -13.82
C ASN A 13 -19.97 14.76 -14.55
N MET A 14 -20.49 13.75 -15.25
CA MET A 14 -21.76 13.79 -15.96
C MET A 14 -22.65 12.66 -15.43
N THR A 15 -23.79 13.00 -14.80
CA THR A 15 -24.70 12.02 -14.18
C THR A 15 -26.07 12.13 -14.81
N PRO A 16 -26.59 11.09 -15.52
CA PRO A 16 -27.88 11.12 -16.18
C PRO A 16 -29.03 10.92 -15.18
N HIS A 17 -30.17 11.61 -15.42
CA HIS A 17 -31.39 11.53 -14.62
C HIS A 17 -32.61 11.63 -15.54
N GLY A 18 -33.01 10.52 -16.21
CA GLY A 18 -34.11 10.50 -17.14
C GLY A 18 -33.88 11.39 -18.37
N ASP A 19 -34.66 12.45 -18.56
CA ASP A 19 -34.57 13.40 -19.68
C ASP A 19 -33.55 14.51 -19.48
N LYS A 20 -32.88 14.53 -18.32
CA LYS A 20 -31.81 15.50 -17.94
C LYS A 20 -30.56 14.79 -17.48
N TRP A 21 -29.49 15.57 -17.33
CA TRP A 21 -28.27 15.17 -16.67
C TRP A 21 -27.64 16.33 -15.90
N THR A 22 -26.90 16.00 -14.84
CA THR A 22 -26.19 16.96 -14.02
C THR A 22 -24.71 16.94 -14.35
N ALA A 23 -24.13 18.12 -14.57
CA ALA A 23 -22.69 18.33 -14.62
C ALA A 23 -22.20 18.83 -13.26
N GLU A 24 -21.22 18.14 -12.67
CA GLU A 24 -20.47 18.59 -11.52
C GLU A 24 -19.00 18.77 -11.92
N TYR A 25 -18.45 19.96 -11.76
CA TYR A 25 -17.11 20.27 -12.24
C TYR A 25 -16.41 21.31 -11.41
N GLY A 26 -15.09 21.31 -11.47
CA GLY A 26 -14.27 22.28 -10.75
C GLY A 26 -12.80 21.92 -10.76
N ARG A 27 -12.02 22.70 -10.01
CA ARG A 27 -10.66 22.32 -9.64
C ARG A 27 -10.72 21.30 -8.50
N ILE A 28 -9.90 20.26 -8.59
CA ILE A 28 -9.78 19.27 -7.53
C ILE A 28 -9.32 19.96 -6.23
N GLY A 29 -10.07 19.76 -5.14
CA GLY A 29 -9.82 20.38 -3.83
C GLY A 29 -10.46 21.75 -3.63
N SER A 30 -11.26 22.25 -4.60
CA SER A 30 -12.04 23.48 -4.49
C SER A 30 -13.54 23.19 -4.50
N SER A 31 -14.37 24.18 -4.19
CA SER A 31 -15.83 24.04 -4.30
C SER A 31 -16.24 23.68 -5.72
N CYS A 32 -17.14 22.70 -5.86
CA CYS A 32 -17.68 22.29 -7.14
C CYS A 32 -18.74 23.27 -7.65
N GLN A 33 -18.85 23.36 -8.99
CA GLN A 33 -19.98 23.96 -9.65
C GLN A 33 -20.91 22.85 -10.13
N ARG A 34 -22.23 23.08 -10.06
CA ARG A 34 -23.26 22.14 -10.49
C ARG A 34 -24.19 22.82 -11.50
N ARG A 35 -24.49 22.13 -12.61
CA ARG A 35 -25.45 22.58 -13.64
C ARG A 35 -26.24 21.42 -14.19
N GLU A 36 -27.52 21.64 -14.47
CA GLU A 36 -28.39 20.68 -15.17
C GLU A 36 -28.49 21.04 -16.66
N TYR A 37 -28.60 20.00 -17.47
CA TYR A 37 -28.76 20.07 -18.92
C TYR A 37 -29.76 19.02 -19.41
N PRO A 38 -30.49 19.29 -20.54
CA PRO A 38 -31.29 18.26 -21.22
C PRO A 38 -30.38 17.13 -21.71
N ILE A 39 -30.91 15.90 -21.71
CA ILE A 39 -30.15 14.72 -22.16
C ILE A 39 -29.69 14.84 -23.63
N SER A 40 -30.41 15.56 -24.45
CA SER A 40 -30.05 15.85 -25.84
C SER A 40 -28.70 16.60 -26.00
N GLN A 41 -28.20 17.23 -24.94
CA GLN A 41 -26.90 17.93 -24.96
C GLN A 41 -25.74 17.06 -24.48
N TRP A 42 -25.98 15.81 -24.06
CA TRP A 42 -24.98 14.92 -23.48
C TRP A 42 -23.77 14.73 -24.38
N GLU A 43 -23.98 14.19 -25.58
CA GLU A 43 -22.89 13.89 -26.51
C GLU A 43 -22.11 15.13 -26.93
N LYS A 44 -22.82 16.24 -27.18
CA LYS A 44 -22.16 17.50 -27.52
C LYS A 44 -21.22 17.95 -26.41
N LYS A 45 -21.66 17.90 -25.15
CA LYS A 45 -20.85 18.30 -24.00
C LYS A 45 -19.73 17.31 -23.72
N TYR A 46 -19.96 16.02 -23.82
CA TYR A 46 -18.95 15.00 -23.72
C TYR A 46 -17.80 15.21 -24.71
N ASN A 47 -18.13 15.32 -26.00
CA ASN A 47 -17.17 15.55 -27.06
C ASN A 47 -16.41 16.89 -26.89
N GLU A 48 -17.06 17.93 -26.38
CA GLU A 48 -16.41 19.20 -26.05
C GLU A 48 -15.32 19.00 -24.96
N LYS A 49 -15.57 18.16 -23.95
CA LYS A 49 -14.62 17.88 -22.88
C LYS A 49 -13.45 17.02 -23.35
N ILE A 50 -13.71 15.99 -24.13
CA ILE A 50 -12.65 15.18 -24.75
C ILE A 50 -11.73 16.06 -25.61
N LYS A 51 -12.28 16.93 -26.46
CA LYS A 51 -11.49 17.88 -27.27
C LYS A 51 -10.66 18.87 -26.43
N LYS A 52 -11.08 19.14 -25.20
CA LYS A 52 -10.34 19.98 -24.23
C LYS A 52 -9.29 19.21 -23.42
N GLY A 53 -9.02 17.93 -23.72
CA GLY A 53 -8.02 17.12 -23.07
C GLY A 53 -8.47 16.45 -21.77
N TYR A 54 -9.80 16.32 -21.53
CA TYR A 54 -10.29 15.44 -20.49
C TYR A 54 -10.19 14.00 -20.94
N ILE A 55 -9.78 13.12 -20.04
CA ILE A 55 -9.73 11.67 -20.25
C ILE A 55 -11.00 11.08 -19.62
N ASP A 56 -11.71 10.23 -20.38
CA ASP A 56 -12.86 9.50 -19.86
C ASP A 56 -12.40 8.36 -18.96
N GLN A 57 -12.91 8.36 -17.73
CA GLN A 57 -12.62 7.35 -16.71
C GLN A 57 -13.90 6.62 -16.24
N SER A 58 -14.99 6.76 -16.98
CA SER A 58 -16.27 6.15 -16.61
C SER A 58 -16.17 4.63 -16.45
N GLY A 59 -15.33 3.97 -17.25
CA GLY A 59 -15.07 2.53 -17.14
C GLY A 59 -14.43 2.13 -15.80
N LEU A 60 -13.58 3.00 -15.24
CA LEU A 60 -12.93 2.74 -13.94
C LEU A 60 -13.87 3.01 -12.76
N ALA A 61 -14.94 3.76 -12.97
CA ALA A 61 -15.90 4.19 -11.95
C ALA A 61 -17.22 3.38 -11.96
N GLN A 62 -17.33 2.35 -12.78
CA GLN A 62 -18.60 1.59 -12.95
C GLN A 62 -19.10 0.98 -11.64
N ASP A 63 -18.20 0.54 -10.75
CA ASP A 63 -18.55 -0.04 -9.46
C ASP A 63 -19.10 0.98 -8.44
N LEU A 64 -18.96 2.29 -8.71
CA LEU A 64 -19.46 3.35 -7.81
C LEU A 64 -20.98 3.54 -7.90
N ILE A 65 -21.61 3.16 -8.98
CA ILE A 65 -23.04 3.43 -9.26
C ILE A 65 -23.96 2.63 -8.32
N GLN A 66 -23.46 1.55 -7.71
CA GLN A 66 -24.23 0.70 -6.80
C GLN A 66 -24.24 1.17 -5.33
N VAL A 67 -23.43 2.15 -4.93
CA VAL A 67 -23.12 2.45 -3.51
C VAL A 67 -23.82 3.71 -2.95
N GLU A 68 -24.55 4.50 -3.74
CA GLU A 68 -25.16 5.77 -3.25
C GLU A 68 -26.39 5.62 -2.31
N LYS A 69 -26.69 4.44 -1.79
CA LYS A 69 -27.78 4.23 -0.83
C LYS A 69 -27.27 3.80 0.55
N GLY A 70 -26.72 4.71 1.31
CA GLY A 70 -26.45 4.45 2.71
C GLY A 70 -25.32 5.27 3.33
N ASN A 71 -25.57 6.53 3.62
CA ASN A 71 -24.72 7.31 4.52
C ASN A 71 -25.48 7.64 5.79
N THR A 72 -25.18 6.89 6.86
CA THR A 72 -25.33 7.38 8.24
C THR A 72 -24.16 6.83 9.05
N GLU A 73 -23.39 7.75 9.63
CA GLU A 73 -22.32 7.48 10.61
C GLU A 73 -22.91 6.92 11.91
N ASN A 74 -23.34 5.65 11.90
CA ASN A 74 -23.43 4.85 13.11
C ASN A 74 -22.39 3.75 12.98
N SER A 75 -21.60 3.51 14.03
CA SER A 75 -20.56 2.48 14.03
C SER A 75 -21.18 1.14 13.60
N LYS A 76 -20.91 0.74 12.35
CA LYS A 76 -21.38 -0.48 11.70
C LYS A 76 -20.96 -1.75 12.47
N TYR A 77 -20.05 -1.61 13.43
CA TYR A 77 -19.38 -2.69 14.11
C TYR A 77 -19.56 -2.64 15.63
N LYS A 78 -19.56 -3.81 16.24
CA LYS A 78 -19.40 -3.94 17.68
C LYS A 78 -18.04 -3.37 18.09
N LYS A 79 -17.97 -2.67 19.21
CA LYS A 79 -16.71 -2.16 19.76
C LYS A 79 -15.80 -3.32 20.16
N ILE A 80 -14.50 -3.16 19.92
CA ILE A 80 -13.46 -4.06 20.44
C ILE A 80 -13.42 -3.89 21.97
N GLU A 81 -13.62 -4.96 22.71
CA GLU A 81 -13.73 -4.93 24.19
C GLU A 81 -12.39 -4.63 24.86
N ASN A 82 -11.30 -5.22 24.36
CA ASN A 82 -9.97 -4.95 24.89
C ASN A 82 -9.51 -3.56 24.47
N LYS A 83 -9.33 -2.68 25.46
CA LYS A 83 -8.96 -1.27 25.25
C LYS A 83 -7.63 -1.11 24.53
N SER A 84 -6.60 -1.88 24.88
CA SER A 84 -5.26 -1.79 24.24
C SER A 84 -5.36 -2.13 22.76
N ILE A 85 -6.17 -3.14 22.41
CA ILE A 85 -6.40 -3.54 21.02
C ILE A 85 -7.26 -2.51 20.28
N ALA A 86 -8.31 -2.01 20.93
CA ALA A 86 -9.14 -0.95 20.35
C ALA A 86 -8.31 0.29 20.01
N ASP A 87 -7.47 0.74 20.95
CA ASP A 87 -6.63 1.92 20.79
C ASP A 87 -5.61 1.75 19.63
N ILE A 88 -4.95 0.60 19.53
CA ILE A 88 -3.98 0.39 18.42
C ILE A 88 -4.68 0.28 17.08
N VAL A 89 -5.79 -0.43 16.97
CA VAL A 89 -6.56 -0.58 15.72
C VAL A 89 -7.07 0.78 15.24
N GLU A 90 -7.63 1.59 16.15
CA GLU A 90 -8.10 2.93 15.82
C GLU A 90 -6.95 3.84 15.34
N ARG A 91 -5.80 3.81 16.04
CA ARG A 91 -4.61 4.59 15.65
C ARG A 91 -4.13 4.22 14.24
N LEU A 92 -4.03 2.94 13.92
CA LEU A 92 -3.60 2.47 12.60
C LEU A 92 -4.58 2.94 11.50
N GLN A 93 -5.88 2.82 11.75
CA GLN A 93 -6.91 3.30 10.82
C GLN A 93 -6.88 4.83 10.67
N GLN A 94 -6.69 5.58 11.75
CA GLN A 94 -6.61 7.05 11.71
C GLN A 94 -5.41 7.51 10.90
N MET A 95 -4.22 6.88 11.05
CA MET A 95 -3.04 7.20 10.27
C MET A 95 -3.27 6.97 8.77
N ALA A 96 -3.89 5.85 8.40
CA ALA A 96 -4.24 5.56 7.01
C ALA A 96 -5.26 6.58 6.45
N ARG A 97 -6.35 6.87 7.18
CA ARG A 97 -7.37 7.86 6.77
C ARG A 97 -6.76 9.26 6.64
N LYS A 98 -5.88 9.64 7.57
CA LYS A 98 -5.19 10.93 7.52
C LYS A 98 -4.32 11.03 6.27
N ALA A 99 -3.52 10.02 5.95
CA ALA A 99 -2.70 10.01 4.74
C ALA A 99 -3.56 10.19 3.47
N ILE A 100 -4.72 9.53 3.40
CA ILE A 100 -5.65 9.70 2.29
C ILE A 100 -6.23 11.12 2.28
N SER A 101 -6.77 11.59 3.42
CA SER A 101 -7.42 12.90 3.48
C SER A 101 -6.47 14.07 3.20
N ASP A 102 -5.19 13.92 3.55
CA ASP A 102 -4.18 14.95 3.29
C ASP A 102 -3.76 15.00 1.81
N ASN A 103 -3.76 13.86 1.12
CA ASN A 103 -3.21 13.74 -0.23
C ASN A 103 -4.23 13.62 -1.36
N TYR A 104 -5.44 13.14 -1.08
CA TYR A 104 -6.47 12.95 -2.08
C TYR A 104 -7.70 13.82 -1.82
N THR A 105 -8.37 14.24 -2.88
CA THR A 105 -9.64 14.99 -2.78
C THR A 105 -10.84 14.09 -2.87
N ILE A 106 -10.65 12.92 -3.43
CA ILE A 106 -11.67 11.89 -3.51
C ILE A 106 -11.60 11.06 -2.23
N SER A 107 -12.74 10.84 -1.59
CA SER A 107 -12.81 9.92 -0.47
C SER A 107 -12.52 8.50 -0.96
N SER A 108 -11.93 7.66 -0.11
CA SER A 108 -11.68 6.25 -0.43
C SER A 108 -12.95 5.50 -0.89
N ASN A 109 -14.13 5.96 -0.45
CA ASN A 109 -15.42 5.42 -0.86
C ASN A 109 -15.76 5.61 -2.35
N LYS A 110 -15.05 6.51 -3.04
CA LYS A 110 -15.22 6.78 -4.47
C LYS A 110 -14.06 6.28 -5.32
N VAL A 111 -13.15 5.51 -4.74
CA VAL A 111 -12.05 4.85 -5.44
C VAL A 111 -12.43 3.38 -5.62
N THR A 112 -12.35 2.88 -6.85
CA THR A 112 -12.60 1.49 -7.18
C THR A 112 -11.31 0.67 -7.18
N GLN A 113 -11.45 -0.65 -7.13
CA GLN A 113 -10.32 -1.56 -7.30
C GLN A 113 -9.65 -1.36 -8.67
N ALA A 114 -10.44 -1.16 -9.73
CA ALA A 114 -9.92 -0.90 -11.08
C ALA A 114 -9.06 0.37 -11.15
N MET A 115 -9.45 1.44 -10.43
CA MET A 115 -8.62 2.66 -10.34
C MET A 115 -7.29 2.40 -9.62
N VAL A 116 -7.30 1.59 -8.57
CA VAL A 116 -6.07 1.21 -7.84
C VAL A 116 -5.16 0.36 -8.72
N GLU A 117 -5.71 -0.60 -9.47
CA GLU A 117 -4.96 -1.46 -10.38
C GLU A 117 -4.35 -0.67 -11.53
N GLU A 118 -5.10 0.23 -12.15
CA GLU A 118 -4.61 1.10 -13.21
C GLU A 118 -3.47 2.02 -12.70
N ALA A 119 -3.65 2.64 -11.53
CA ALA A 119 -2.59 3.44 -10.91
C ALA A 119 -1.34 2.60 -10.60
N GLN A 120 -1.50 1.33 -10.17
CA GLN A 120 -0.39 0.43 -9.91
C GLN A 120 0.34 0.05 -11.20
N ASN A 121 -0.37 -0.18 -12.30
CA ASN A 121 0.23 -0.47 -13.60
C ASN A 121 1.07 0.72 -14.08
N LEU A 122 0.52 1.93 -14.00
CA LEU A 122 1.24 3.15 -14.36
C LEU A 122 2.48 3.38 -13.47
N LEU A 123 2.38 3.10 -12.16
CA LEU A 123 3.55 3.16 -11.26
C LEU A 123 4.62 2.13 -11.65
N ALA A 124 4.21 0.92 -12.06
CA ALA A 124 5.14 -0.10 -12.52
C ALA A 124 5.88 0.34 -13.80
N GLU A 125 5.18 1.01 -14.73
CA GLU A 125 5.81 1.56 -15.93
C GLU A 125 6.92 2.59 -15.62
N LEU A 126 6.74 3.40 -14.54
CA LEU A 126 7.75 4.40 -14.16
C LEU A 126 9.11 3.79 -13.79
N VAL A 127 9.14 2.52 -13.37
CA VAL A 127 10.37 1.85 -12.89
C VAL A 127 11.47 1.81 -13.96
N ASP A 128 11.09 1.65 -15.22
CA ASP A 128 12.03 1.49 -16.34
C ASP A 128 12.19 2.76 -17.19
N VAL A 129 11.53 3.86 -16.79
CA VAL A 129 11.62 5.14 -17.50
C VAL A 129 12.91 5.88 -17.14
N SER A 130 13.66 6.33 -18.14
CA SER A 130 14.87 7.12 -17.96
C SER A 130 14.73 8.60 -18.39
N ASN A 131 13.68 8.92 -19.16
CA ASN A 131 13.41 10.26 -19.67
C ASN A 131 12.44 11.01 -18.77
N THR A 132 12.78 12.23 -18.33
CA THR A 132 12.00 13.05 -17.40
C THR A 132 10.64 13.47 -17.99
N GLU A 133 10.54 13.75 -19.28
CA GLU A 133 9.28 14.13 -19.92
C GLU A 133 8.31 12.95 -19.92
N LYS A 134 8.77 11.76 -20.31
CA LYS A 134 7.97 10.54 -20.31
C LYS A 134 7.56 10.13 -18.89
N PHE A 135 8.49 10.27 -17.92
CA PHE A 135 8.19 10.03 -16.50
C PHE A 135 7.04 10.93 -16.02
N ASN A 136 7.13 12.23 -16.30
CA ASN A 136 6.11 13.19 -15.89
C ASN A 136 4.78 12.98 -16.63
N GLU A 137 4.79 12.54 -17.88
CA GLU A 137 3.58 12.17 -18.62
C GLU A 137 2.82 11.04 -17.91
N ILE A 138 3.51 9.95 -17.55
CA ILE A 138 2.90 8.82 -16.83
C ILE A 138 2.43 9.26 -15.44
N LEU A 139 3.22 10.06 -14.74
CA LEU A 139 2.85 10.58 -13.41
C LEU A 139 1.58 11.43 -13.45
N LEU A 140 1.40 12.26 -14.49
CA LEU A 140 0.16 13.01 -14.71
C LEU A 140 -1.03 12.10 -14.98
N ASN A 141 -0.83 10.96 -15.63
CA ASN A 141 -1.87 9.94 -15.82
C ASN A 141 -2.26 9.33 -14.47
N ILE A 142 -1.31 8.98 -13.61
CA ILE A 142 -1.59 8.49 -12.24
C ILE A 142 -2.46 9.51 -11.48
N PHE A 143 -2.10 10.79 -11.50
CA PHE A 143 -2.88 11.86 -10.86
C PHE A 143 -4.26 12.07 -11.48
N SER A 144 -4.47 11.61 -12.70
CA SER A 144 -5.78 11.64 -13.35
C SER A 144 -6.64 10.45 -12.96
N VAL A 145 -6.04 9.28 -12.74
CA VAL A 145 -6.76 8.05 -12.30
C VAL A 145 -7.27 8.22 -10.87
N ILE A 146 -6.40 8.59 -9.93
CA ILE A 146 -6.78 8.88 -8.54
C ILE A 146 -6.40 10.33 -8.22
N PRO A 147 -7.37 11.26 -8.25
CA PRO A 147 -7.08 12.69 -8.18
C PRO A 147 -6.42 13.13 -6.88
N ARG A 148 -5.23 13.73 -6.98
CA ARG A 148 -4.42 14.24 -5.88
C ARG A 148 -4.77 15.70 -5.52
N LYS A 149 -4.64 16.02 -4.23
CA LYS A 149 -4.64 17.42 -3.78
C LYS A 149 -3.34 18.08 -4.19
N MET A 150 -3.41 19.00 -5.14
CA MET A 150 -2.24 19.71 -5.64
C MET A 150 -2.55 21.22 -5.78
N LYS A 151 -1.74 22.03 -5.12
CA LYS A 151 -1.80 23.48 -5.30
C LYS A 151 -1.19 23.86 -6.66
N ASN A 152 0.03 23.44 -6.92
CA ASN A 152 0.66 23.52 -8.22
C ASN A 152 1.02 22.12 -8.68
N VAL A 153 0.62 21.74 -9.88
CA VAL A 153 0.92 20.41 -10.44
C VAL A 153 2.43 20.21 -10.60
N SER A 154 3.15 21.26 -11.00
CA SER A 154 4.60 21.22 -11.21
C SER A 154 5.42 20.86 -9.97
N ASP A 155 4.88 21.09 -8.76
CA ASP A 155 5.58 20.76 -7.50
C ASP A 155 5.65 19.26 -7.25
N TYR A 156 4.80 18.48 -7.92
CA TYR A 156 4.72 17.01 -7.82
C TYR A 156 5.45 16.29 -8.95
N LEU A 157 6.02 17.01 -9.90
CA LEU A 157 6.70 16.45 -11.04
C LEU A 157 8.22 16.33 -10.81
N ALA A 158 8.84 15.37 -11.47
CA ALA A 158 10.28 15.23 -11.48
C ALA A 158 10.94 16.41 -12.22
N LYS A 159 11.97 16.99 -11.62
CA LYS A 159 12.83 18.00 -12.25
C LYS A 159 14.01 17.36 -12.98
N SER A 160 14.39 16.18 -12.51
CA SER A 160 15.46 15.37 -13.10
C SER A 160 15.27 13.89 -12.74
N ASN A 161 16.06 13.01 -13.32
CA ASN A 161 16.05 11.58 -13.01
C ASN A 161 16.44 11.26 -11.54
N LYS A 162 17.08 12.18 -10.84
CA LYS A 162 17.41 12.04 -9.42
C LYS A 162 16.15 12.01 -8.53
N ASP A 163 15.04 12.56 -9.01
CA ASP A 163 13.77 12.62 -8.28
C ASP A 163 12.96 11.31 -8.42
N PHE A 164 13.25 10.48 -9.42
CA PHE A 164 12.40 9.36 -9.81
C PHE A 164 12.17 8.37 -8.67
N SER A 165 13.23 7.88 -8.05
CA SER A 165 13.11 6.87 -6.97
C SER A 165 12.30 7.39 -5.79
N ARG A 166 12.49 8.65 -5.38
CA ARG A 166 11.72 9.28 -4.31
C ARG A 166 10.24 9.38 -4.69
N ILE A 167 9.94 9.89 -5.89
CA ILE A 167 8.56 10.07 -6.34
C ILE A 167 7.85 8.71 -6.44
N ILE A 168 8.49 7.70 -7.01
CA ILE A 168 7.93 6.34 -7.10
C ILE A 168 7.63 5.79 -5.71
N ALA A 169 8.54 5.98 -4.75
CA ALA A 169 8.34 5.52 -3.38
C ALA A 169 7.17 6.23 -2.70
N ASP A 170 7.12 7.56 -2.78
CA ASP A 170 6.06 8.38 -2.18
C ASP A 170 4.67 8.04 -2.79
N GLU A 171 4.58 7.88 -4.11
CA GLU A 171 3.33 7.52 -4.77
C GLU A 171 2.89 6.07 -4.49
N GLN A 172 3.85 5.14 -4.38
CA GLN A 172 3.54 3.75 -4.02
C GLN A 172 3.01 3.66 -2.59
N ASP A 173 3.65 4.33 -1.63
CA ASP A 173 3.19 4.36 -0.24
C ASP A 173 1.74 4.85 -0.14
N LEU A 174 1.42 5.94 -0.85
CA LEU A 174 0.06 6.48 -0.86
C LEU A 174 -0.95 5.56 -1.55
N LEU A 175 -0.56 4.91 -2.63
CA LEU A 175 -1.41 3.95 -3.33
C LEU A 175 -1.67 2.71 -2.46
N ASP A 176 -0.69 2.26 -1.69
CA ASP A 176 -0.83 1.13 -0.77
C ASP A 176 -1.84 1.42 0.35
N VAL A 177 -1.79 2.63 0.90
CA VAL A 177 -2.80 3.07 1.89
C VAL A 177 -4.20 3.10 1.26
N MET A 178 -4.32 3.64 0.04
CA MET A 178 -5.59 3.69 -0.69
C MET A 178 -6.13 2.28 -0.96
N LYS A 179 -5.28 1.37 -1.46
CA LYS A 179 -5.63 -0.03 -1.69
C LYS A 179 -6.17 -0.71 -0.43
N GLY A 180 -5.53 -0.50 0.72
CA GLY A 180 -5.99 -1.06 2.00
C GLY A 180 -7.40 -0.60 2.38
N GLN A 181 -7.74 0.66 2.11
CA GLN A 181 -9.09 1.19 2.35
C GLN A 181 -10.13 0.65 1.36
N VAL A 182 -9.76 0.49 0.10
CA VAL A 182 -10.64 -0.10 -0.93
C VAL A 182 -10.94 -1.56 -0.60
N VAL A 183 -9.93 -2.34 -0.23
CA VAL A 183 -10.10 -3.76 0.19
C VAL A 183 -10.98 -3.86 1.43
N GLN A 184 -10.77 -3.00 2.43
CA GLN A 184 -11.62 -2.96 3.61
C GLN A 184 -13.09 -2.73 3.23
N LYS A 185 -13.36 -1.72 2.42
CA LYS A 185 -14.72 -1.41 1.96
C LYS A 185 -15.37 -2.59 1.21
N GLN A 186 -14.66 -3.20 0.27
CA GLN A 186 -15.18 -4.36 -0.48
C GLN A 186 -15.53 -5.53 0.45
N THR A 187 -14.69 -5.78 1.47
CA THR A 187 -14.96 -6.82 2.47
C THR A 187 -16.20 -6.48 3.31
N GLU A 188 -16.36 -5.21 3.68
CA GLU A 188 -17.54 -4.71 4.39
C GLU A 188 -18.82 -4.86 3.57
N ASP A 189 -18.78 -4.46 2.29
CA ASP A 189 -19.92 -4.51 1.38
C ASP A 189 -20.35 -5.96 1.06
N SER A 190 -19.40 -6.91 1.00
CA SER A 190 -19.70 -8.33 0.75
C SER A 190 -20.44 -8.98 1.91
N ILE A 191 -20.24 -8.54 3.14
CA ILE A 191 -20.91 -9.10 4.33
C ILE A 191 -22.34 -8.54 4.49
N ASP A 192 -22.55 -7.28 4.12
CA ASP A 192 -23.87 -6.64 4.22
C ASP A 192 -24.90 -7.24 3.23
N SER A 193 -24.44 -7.91 2.16
CA SER A 193 -25.33 -8.51 1.14
C SER A 193 -25.93 -9.87 1.55
N ASP A 194 -25.36 -10.57 2.52
CA ASP A 194 -25.65 -12.00 2.71
C ASP A 194 -26.50 -12.37 3.94
N LYS A 195 -26.91 -11.43 4.83
CA LYS A 195 -27.66 -11.79 6.05
C LYS A 195 -28.70 -10.77 6.53
N GLU A 196 -29.94 -11.24 6.67
CA GLU A 196 -31.04 -10.54 7.38
C GLU A 196 -30.93 -10.57 8.93
N ASP A 197 -30.07 -11.43 9.50
CA ASP A 197 -29.83 -11.55 10.95
C ASP A 197 -28.36 -11.33 11.29
N HIS A 198 -27.90 -10.07 11.35
CA HIS A 198 -26.51 -9.76 11.72
C HIS A 198 -26.29 -9.79 13.23
N ILE A 199 -25.49 -10.75 13.71
CA ILE A 199 -24.79 -10.63 15.00
C ILE A 199 -23.75 -9.52 14.82
N PRO A 200 -23.79 -8.43 15.62
CA PRO A 200 -22.79 -7.37 15.51
C PRO A 200 -21.38 -7.92 15.71
N THR A 201 -20.56 -7.86 14.65
CA THR A 201 -19.15 -8.28 14.67
C THR A 201 -18.24 -7.07 14.77
N THR A 202 -17.01 -7.26 15.23
CA THR A 202 -15.99 -6.20 15.24
C THR A 202 -15.40 -6.02 13.83
N ILE A 203 -14.76 -4.87 13.58
CA ILE A 203 -14.00 -4.67 12.32
C ILE A 203 -12.91 -5.74 12.13
N LEU A 204 -12.33 -6.25 13.21
CA LEU A 204 -11.33 -7.32 13.15
C LEU A 204 -11.94 -8.62 12.63
N ASP A 205 -13.14 -8.99 13.10
CA ASP A 205 -13.85 -10.19 12.64
C ASP A 205 -14.13 -10.10 11.13
N VAL A 206 -14.64 -8.94 10.69
CA VAL A 206 -14.95 -8.67 9.29
C VAL A 206 -13.72 -8.82 8.41
N MET A 207 -12.58 -8.27 8.85
CA MET A 207 -11.32 -8.32 8.10
C MET A 207 -10.56 -9.66 8.26
N GLY A 208 -11.08 -10.60 9.05
CA GLY A 208 -10.38 -11.86 9.35
C GLY A 208 -9.08 -11.67 10.11
N LEU A 209 -9.05 -10.66 11.00
CA LEU A 209 -7.88 -10.30 11.79
C LEU A 209 -8.04 -10.74 13.24
N GLU A 210 -6.97 -11.19 13.84
CA GLU A 210 -6.89 -11.46 15.27
C GLU A 210 -5.77 -10.61 15.86
N PHE A 211 -6.09 -9.86 16.91
CA PHE A 211 -5.12 -9.11 17.71
C PHE A 211 -5.19 -9.59 19.14
N SER A 212 -4.02 -9.77 19.76
CA SER A 212 -3.92 -10.03 21.20
C SER A 212 -2.67 -9.36 21.79
N GLU A 213 -2.73 -9.07 23.08
CA GLU A 213 -1.57 -8.57 23.81
C GLU A 213 -0.47 -9.64 23.84
N CYS A 214 0.77 -9.19 23.76
CA CYS A 214 1.93 -10.06 23.96
C CYS A 214 2.07 -10.42 25.45
N ASN A 215 2.34 -11.68 25.72
CA ASN A 215 2.71 -12.11 27.07
C ASN A 215 4.18 -11.78 27.37
N ASN A 216 4.64 -12.04 28.61
CA ASN A 216 6.01 -11.74 29.01
C ASN A 216 7.07 -12.46 28.17
N ASP A 217 6.84 -13.70 27.76
CA ASP A 217 7.76 -14.48 26.93
C ASP A 217 7.89 -13.88 25.54
N ASP A 218 6.78 -13.40 24.96
CA ASP A 218 6.81 -12.67 23.69
C ASP A 218 7.63 -11.39 23.80
N ILE A 219 7.40 -10.60 24.85
CA ILE A 219 8.12 -9.35 25.06
C ILE A 219 9.62 -9.61 25.21
N VAL A 220 10.02 -10.63 25.96
CA VAL A 220 11.43 -11.02 26.11
C VAL A 220 12.03 -11.41 24.74
N LYS A 221 11.34 -12.23 23.96
CA LYS A 221 11.80 -12.65 22.62
C LYS A 221 11.90 -11.47 21.66
N ILE A 222 10.89 -10.57 21.65
CA ILE A 222 10.87 -9.38 20.80
C ILE A 222 12.03 -8.45 21.17
N LYS A 223 12.24 -8.16 22.47
CA LYS A 223 13.35 -7.31 22.93
C LYS A 223 14.71 -7.91 22.61
N ALA A 224 14.87 -9.22 22.73
CA ALA A 224 16.09 -9.91 22.34
C ALA A 224 16.33 -9.77 20.81
N SER A 225 15.29 -9.92 20.01
CA SER A 225 15.36 -9.75 18.55
C SER A 225 15.62 -8.31 18.11
N LEU A 226 15.15 -7.30 18.88
CA LEU A 226 15.47 -5.88 18.66
C LEU A 226 16.95 -5.59 18.89
N SER A 227 17.63 -6.35 19.73
CA SER A 227 19.06 -6.20 20.03
C SER A 227 19.45 -4.76 20.37
N SER A 228 20.28 -4.09 19.58
CA SER A 228 20.71 -2.70 19.80
C SER A 228 19.56 -1.68 19.80
N CYS A 229 18.39 -2.02 19.26
CA CYS A 229 17.21 -1.17 19.25
C CYS A 229 16.25 -1.43 20.43
N SER A 230 16.59 -2.33 21.36
CA SER A 230 15.70 -2.76 22.45
C SER A 230 15.29 -1.63 23.40
N ASN A 231 16.14 -0.60 23.56
CA ASN A 231 15.85 0.60 24.34
C ASN A 231 14.72 1.46 23.74
N ARG A 232 14.40 1.29 22.46
CA ARG A 232 13.30 1.98 21.77
C ARG A 232 11.97 1.24 21.88
N PHE A 233 11.95 0.03 22.45
CA PHE A 233 10.73 -0.74 22.59
C PHE A 233 9.69 0.00 23.44
N TYR A 234 8.48 0.18 22.88
CA TYR A 234 7.36 0.78 23.59
C TYR A 234 6.27 -0.24 23.88
N SER A 235 5.73 -0.90 22.86
CA SER A 235 4.67 -1.90 22.99
C SER A 235 4.71 -2.92 21.85
N ALA A 236 3.99 -4.03 22.00
CA ALA A 236 3.84 -5.05 20.96
C ALA A 236 2.52 -5.79 21.09
N TRP A 237 2.03 -6.26 19.94
CA TRP A 237 0.81 -7.06 19.82
C TRP A 237 1.08 -8.28 18.94
N ARG A 238 0.50 -9.42 19.30
CA ARG A 238 0.37 -10.54 18.37
C ARG A 238 -0.69 -10.17 17.34
N VAL A 239 -0.38 -10.40 16.08
CA VAL A 239 -1.27 -10.12 14.95
C VAL A 239 -1.34 -11.36 14.08
N LYS A 240 -2.56 -11.79 13.73
CA LYS A 240 -2.80 -12.84 12.76
C LYS A 240 -3.81 -12.34 11.73
N ASN A 241 -3.46 -12.44 10.47
CA ASN A 241 -4.40 -12.32 9.37
C ASN A 241 -4.70 -13.75 8.89
N LYS A 242 -5.96 -14.19 9.01
CA LYS A 242 -6.37 -15.57 8.72
C LYS A 242 -6.01 -15.98 7.29
N ARG A 243 -6.29 -15.12 6.31
CA ARG A 243 -6.02 -15.37 4.90
C ARG A 243 -4.53 -15.53 4.60
N THR A 244 -3.69 -14.60 5.09
CA THR A 244 -2.24 -14.69 4.84
C THR A 244 -1.59 -15.82 5.62
N SER A 245 -2.08 -16.14 6.82
CA SER A 245 -1.60 -17.26 7.62
C SER A 245 -1.93 -18.59 6.96
N GLU A 246 -3.16 -18.79 6.50
CA GLU A 246 -3.56 -19.99 5.78
C GLU A 246 -2.77 -20.17 4.47
N ARG A 247 -2.61 -19.10 3.69
CA ARG A 247 -1.79 -19.10 2.48
C ARG A 247 -0.34 -19.50 2.77
N PHE A 248 0.24 -18.95 3.83
CA PHE A 248 1.60 -19.26 4.29
C PHE A 248 1.73 -20.72 4.76
N GLU A 249 0.82 -21.20 5.60
CA GLU A 249 0.82 -22.55 6.12
C GLU A 249 0.69 -23.58 4.98
N ASN A 250 -0.21 -23.34 4.04
CA ASN A 250 -0.35 -24.16 2.84
C ASN A 250 0.92 -24.18 1.99
N PHE A 251 1.56 -23.02 1.80
CA PHE A 251 2.82 -22.91 1.07
C PHE A 251 3.93 -23.72 1.76
N VAL A 252 4.09 -23.57 3.07
CA VAL A 252 5.11 -24.27 3.86
C VAL A 252 4.93 -25.80 3.75
N VAL A 253 3.69 -26.28 3.83
CA VAL A 253 3.37 -27.71 3.72
C VAL A 253 3.62 -28.23 2.30
N ASN A 254 3.09 -27.54 1.29
CA ASN A 254 3.17 -27.97 -0.11
C ASN A 254 4.61 -28.00 -0.66
N GLU A 255 5.42 -27.02 -0.25
CA GLU A 255 6.83 -26.94 -0.64
C GLU A 255 7.76 -27.73 0.30
N GLY A 256 7.23 -28.38 1.33
CA GLY A 256 8.00 -29.17 2.30
C GLY A 256 9.04 -28.37 3.09
N ILE A 257 8.76 -27.07 3.35
CA ILE A 257 9.70 -26.17 4.01
C ILE A 257 9.78 -26.48 5.49
N LYS A 258 10.98 -26.82 5.98
CA LYS A 258 11.24 -27.17 7.38
C LYS A 258 11.80 -26.01 8.21
N ASN A 259 12.21 -24.93 7.57
CA ASN A 259 12.89 -23.81 8.22
C ASN A 259 12.17 -22.49 7.94
N THR A 260 11.44 -22.00 8.93
CA THR A 260 10.89 -20.65 8.93
C THR A 260 11.70 -19.75 9.85
N LYS A 261 11.70 -18.44 9.60
CA LYS A 261 12.39 -17.46 10.43
C LYS A 261 11.48 -16.28 10.74
N LEU A 262 11.57 -15.75 11.95
CA LEU A 262 11.01 -14.45 12.29
C LEU A 262 12.00 -13.36 11.87
N LEU A 263 11.58 -12.51 10.94
CA LEU A 263 12.41 -11.47 10.35
C LEU A 263 11.71 -10.12 10.43
N TRP A 264 12.49 -9.06 10.54
CA TRP A 264 12.00 -7.71 10.62
C TRP A 264 11.61 -7.15 9.26
N HIS A 265 10.46 -6.48 9.23
CA HIS A 265 10.03 -5.63 8.13
C HIS A 265 9.66 -4.25 8.67
N GLY A 266 10.15 -3.19 8.02
CA GLY A 266 9.85 -1.80 8.34
C GLY A 266 9.05 -1.14 7.22
N SER A 267 8.09 -0.30 7.60
CA SER A 267 7.31 0.51 6.68
C SER A 267 6.86 1.81 7.37
N ARG A 268 6.31 2.74 6.61
CA ARG A 268 5.70 3.97 7.12
C ARG A 268 4.49 3.64 7.99
N ASN A 269 4.23 4.48 8.99
CA ASN A 269 3.14 4.26 9.95
C ASN A 269 1.77 4.14 9.27
N GLU A 270 1.51 4.94 8.26
CA GLU A 270 0.26 4.97 7.49
C GLU A 270 -0.01 3.69 6.69
N ASN A 271 1.04 2.93 6.35
CA ASN A 271 0.92 1.71 5.56
C ASN A 271 0.49 0.48 6.38
N TRP A 272 0.68 0.51 7.72
CA TRP A 272 0.50 -0.69 8.54
C TRP A 272 -0.91 -1.23 8.53
N TRP A 273 -1.94 -0.37 8.50
CA TRP A 273 -3.31 -0.87 8.38
C TRP A 273 -3.52 -1.65 7.08
N SER A 274 -3.00 -1.15 5.97
CA SER A 274 -3.03 -1.84 4.69
C SER A 274 -2.24 -3.15 4.73
N ILE A 275 -0.99 -3.14 5.23
CA ILE A 275 -0.13 -4.32 5.32
C ILE A 275 -0.78 -5.43 6.17
N ILE A 276 -1.39 -5.07 7.30
CA ILE A 276 -2.07 -6.02 8.17
C ILE A 276 -3.28 -6.64 7.46
N ASN A 277 -4.05 -5.85 6.70
CA ASN A 277 -5.24 -6.32 5.99
C ASN A 277 -4.92 -7.16 4.75
N THR A 278 -3.94 -6.74 3.96
CA THR A 278 -3.67 -7.35 2.64
C THR A 278 -2.48 -8.30 2.63
N GLY A 279 -1.59 -8.19 3.60
CA GLY A 279 -0.25 -8.77 3.57
C GLY A 279 0.73 -7.92 2.77
N LEU A 280 1.99 -8.31 2.76
CA LEU A 280 3.01 -7.75 1.88
C LEU A 280 2.81 -8.30 0.46
N VAL A 281 2.95 -7.43 -0.53
CA VAL A 281 2.65 -7.71 -1.94
C VAL A 281 3.90 -7.51 -2.79
N LEU A 282 4.09 -8.36 -3.78
CA LEU A 282 5.14 -8.20 -4.79
C LEU A 282 4.76 -7.11 -5.78
N LYS A 283 5.66 -6.13 -5.98
CA LYS A 283 5.47 -5.02 -6.91
C LYS A 283 6.79 -4.65 -7.57
N PRO A 284 6.79 -4.24 -8.84
CA PRO A 284 8.00 -3.75 -9.50
C PRO A 284 8.65 -2.57 -8.76
N THR A 285 7.83 -1.71 -8.15
CA THR A 285 8.27 -0.56 -7.34
C THR A 285 9.04 -0.94 -6.08
N ASN A 286 8.82 -2.15 -5.51
CA ASN A 286 9.59 -2.62 -4.35
C ASN A 286 11.09 -2.58 -4.61
N ALA A 287 11.50 -2.93 -5.83
CA ALA A 287 12.90 -2.88 -6.23
C ALA A 287 13.47 -1.45 -6.22
N VAL A 288 12.68 -0.44 -6.58
CA VAL A 288 13.10 0.97 -6.54
C VAL A 288 13.24 1.46 -5.10
N ILE A 289 12.27 1.14 -4.24
CA ILE A 289 12.23 1.56 -2.82
C ILE A 289 13.43 0.98 -2.06
N THR A 290 13.81 -0.26 -2.34
CA THR A 290 14.92 -0.96 -1.68
C THR A 290 16.28 -0.75 -2.36
N GLY A 291 16.36 0.04 -3.43
CA GLY A 291 17.59 0.29 -4.19
C GLY A 291 17.92 -0.75 -5.25
N LYS A 292 16.96 -1.57 -5.64
CA LYS A 292 17.04 -2.58 -6.75
C LYS A 292 18.17 -3.63 -6.64
N MET A 293 18.84 -3.79 -5.51
CA MET A 293 20.02 -4.67 -5.48
C MET A 293 19.69 -6.12 -5.82
N PHE A 294 18.52 -6.62 -5.38
CA PHE A 294 18.14 -8.03 -5.54
C PHE A 294 16.74 -8.20 -6.16
N GLY A 295 16.37 -7.30 -7.05
CA GLY A 295 15.19 -7.41 -7.91
C GLY A 295 13.85 -7.24 -7.21
N TYR A 296 12.86 -7.95 -7.74
CA TYR A 296 11.43 -7.75 -7.49
C TYR A 296 10.92 -8.66 -6.36
N GLY A 297 11.49 -8.55 -5.17
CA GLY A 297 11.13 -9.36 -4.01
C GLY A 297 10.56 -8.57 -2.85
N ILE A 298 10.17 -9.28 -1.80
CA ILE A 298 9.83 -8.72 -0.49
C ILE A 298 11.06 -8.88 0.39
N TYR A 299 11.51 -7.78 0.97
CA TYR A 299 12.77 -7.67 1.69
C TYR A 299 12.57 -7.70 3.20
N TYR A 300 13.41 -8.48 3.86
CA TYR A 300 13.45 -8.63 5.32
C TYR A 300 14.87 -8.49 5.83
N ALA A 301 14.98 -8.15 7.12
CA ALA A 301 16.26 -8.13 7.81
C ALA A 301 16.24 -8.99 9.08
N PRO A 302 17.32 -9.75 9.36
CA PRO A 302 17.50 -10.38 10.66
C PRO A 302 17.71 -9.36 11.77
N LYS A 303 18.29 -8.19 11.46
CA LYS A 303 18.55 -7.10 12.41
C LYS A 303 17.52 -5.99 12.32
N ALA A 304 16.89 -5.68 13.45
CA ALA A 304 15.89 -4.61 13.57
C ALA A 304 16.40 -3.25 13.09
N GLN A 305 17.68 -2.92 13.35
CA GLN A 305 18.31 -1.66 12.93
C GLN A 305 18.20 -1.41 11.42
N LYS A 306 18.29 -2.46 10.61
CA LYS A 306 18.12 -2.33 9.15
C LYS A 306 16.70 -1.92 8.77
N SER A 307 15.71 -2.61 9.35
CA SER A 307 14.28 -2.35 9.07
C SER A 307 13.82 -1.01 9.65
N LEU A 308 14.42 -0.55 10.73
CA LEU A 308 14.13 0.74 11.35
C LEU A 308 14.37 1.91 10.39
N GLY A 309 15.38 1.80 9.51
CA GLY A 309 15.69 2.78 8.47
C GLY A 309 14.63 2.92 7.38
N TYR A 310 13.53 2.15 7.41
CA TYR A 310 12.39 2.28 6.49
C TYR A 310 11.11 2.75 7.19
N THR A 311 11.20 3.14 8.45
CA THR A 311 10.06 3.54 9.28
C THR A 311 9.83 5.04 9.31
N SER A 312 8.68 5.47 9.82
CA SER A 312 8.38 6.90 10.06
C SER A 312 9.25 7.56 11.12
N LEU A 313 9.96 6.79 11.95
CA LEU A 313 10.85 7.30 12.98
C LEU A 313 12.20 7.77 12.42
N GLU A 314 12.85 6.97 11.60
CA GLU A 314 14.15 7.29 10.98
C GLU A 314 14.02 7.72 9.51
N GLY A 315 12.97 7.30 8.85
CA GLY A 315 12.76 7.53 7.42
C GLY A 315 13.50 6.53 6.55
N ALA A 316 13.28 6.61 5.23
CA ALA A 316 14.00 5.85 4.24
C ALA A 316 15.20 6.66 3.71
N TYR A 317 16.04 6.03 2.90
CA TYR A 317 17.19 6.70 2.26
C TYR A 317 16.78 7.99 1.50
N TRP A 318 15.56 7.99 0.94
CA TRP A 318 15.03 9.09 0.13
C TRP A 318 14.21 10.12 0.92
N THR A 319 13.70 9.75 2.10
CA THR A 319 12.79 10.58 2.91
C THR A 319 13.14 10.44 4.39
N GLY A 320 13.36 11.56 5.10
CA GLY A 320 13.62 11.57 6.52
C GLY A 320 12.43 11.08 7.37
N GLY A 321 12.67 10.78 8.63
CA GLY A 321 11.61 10.47 9.59
C GLY A 321 10.68 11.66 9.82
N ASN A 322 9.40 11.36 10.04
CA ASN A 322 8.34 12.36 10.23
C ASN A 322 7.48 12.11 11.48
N SER A 323 7.91 11.20 12.35
CA SER A 323 7.17 10.80 13.55
C SER A 323 8.13 10.51 14.72
N ASN A 324 7.63 10.69 15.94
CA ASN A 324 8.32 10.32 17.18
C ASN A 324 8.10 8.84 17.56
N SER A 325 7.36 8.09 16.75
CA SER A 325 7.12 6.66 16.93
C SER A 325 7.10 5.95 15.57
N ALA A 326 7.40 4.67 15.60
CA ALA A 326 7.31 3.83 14.42
C ALA A 326 6.75 2.47 14.77
N PHE A 327 6.15 1.84 13.76
CA PHE A 327 5.81 0.44 13.79
C PHE A 327 6.77 -0.37 12.92
N MET A 328 7.11 -1.56 13.38
CA MET A 328 7.76 -2.61 12.60
C MET A 328 7.03 -3.92 12.85
N ALA A 329 7.12 -4.85 11.90
CA ALA A 329 6.60 -6.19 12.10
C ALA A 329 7.71 -7.23 12.22
N LEU A 330 7.48 -8.23 13.07
CA LEU A 330 8.12 -9.54 12.93
C LEU A 330 7.21 -10.40 12.05
N MET A 331 7.73 -10.69 10.88
CA MET A 331 7.08 -11.55 9.88
C MET A 331 7.65 -12.95 10.00
N GLU A 332 6.80 -13.97 9.97
CA GLU A 332 7.25 -15.33 9.76
C GLU A 332 7.45 -15.57 8.27
N VAL A 333 8.65 -15.97 7.91
CA VAL A 333 9.11 -16.11 6.54
C VAL A 333 9.53 -17.55 6.28
N ALA A 334 9.03 -18.13 5.21
CA ALA A 334 9.42 -19.44 4.71
C ALA A 334 10.83 -19.37 4.11
N TYR A 335 11.84 -19.38 4.99
CA TYR A 335 13.25 -19.24 4.63
C TYR A 335 13.76 -20.44 3.81
N GLY A 336 13.44 -21.65 4.23
CA GLY A 336 13.77 -22.90 3.54
C GLY A 336 15.26 -23.03 3.19
N LYS A 337 15.56 -23.33 1.92
CA LYS A 337 16.91 -23.38 1.34
C LYS A 337 17.26 -21.99 0.80
N PRO A 338 18.30 -21.30 1.31
CA PRO A 338 18.73 -20.03 0.77
C PRO A 338 19.61 -20.18 -0.49
N TYR A 339 19.57 -19.19 -1.35
CA TYR A 339 20.63 -18.88 -2.29
C TYR A 339 21.52 -17.79 -1.68
N ASP A 340 22.70 -18.18 -1.21
CA ASP A 340 23.62 -17.30 -0.49
C ASP A 340 24.41 -16.42 -1.46
N VAL A 341 24.39 -15.09 -1.24
CA VAL A 341 25.05 -14.08 -2.06
C VAL A 341 25.96 -13.22 -1.19
N TYR A 342 27.26 -13.26 -1.48
CA TYR A 342 28.32 -12.51 -0.74
C TYR A 342 28.88 -11.31 -1.49
N SER A 343 28.60 -11.22 -2.80
CA SER A 343 29.05 -10.12 -3.65
C SER A 343 27.95 -9.70 -4.62
N PHE A 344 27.86 -8.41 -4.89
CA PHE A 344 26.87 -7.87 -5.81
C PHE A 344 27.28 -8.13 -7.26
N ASN A 345 26.29 -8.43 -8.09
CA ASN A 345 26.40 -8.52 -9.54
C ASN A 345 25.15 -7.88 -10.17
N SER A 346 25.31 -7.16 -11.26
CA SER A 346 24.21 -6.47 -11.96
C SER A 346 23.07 -7.39 -12.41
N LYS A 347 23.33 -8.69 -12.58
CA LYS A 347 22.29 -9.70 -12.86
C LYS A 347 21.18 -9.74 -11.81
N TYR A 348 21.47 -9.31 -10.56
CA TYR A 348 20.50 -9.31 -9.48
C TYR A 348 19.46 -8.18 -9.58
N TYR A 349 19.71 -7.11 -10.34
CA TYR A 349 18.74 -6.00 -10.46
C TYR A 349 17.36 -6.40 -10.95
N ASN A 350 17.27 -7.43 -11.78
CA ASN A 350 16.00 -7.95 -12.30
C ASN A 350 15.67 -9.33 -11.75
N PHE A 351 16.16 -9.65 -10.53
CA PHE A 351 15.97 -10.96 -9.94
C PHE A 351 14.50 -11.16 -9.54
N ASP A 352 13.99 -12.35 -9.80
CA ASP A 352 12.64 -12.83 -9.53
C ASP A 352 12.68 -14.32 -9.15
N TYR A 353 11.53 -14.94 -8.97
CA TYR A 353 11.47 -16.36 -8.60
C TYR A 353 12.08 -17.28 -9.67
N GLU A 354 11.84 -17.02 -10.94
CA GLU A 354 12.36 -17.85 -12.04
C GLU A 354 13.89 -17.78 -12.10
N ARG A 355 14.44 -16.58 -11.94
CA ARG A 355 15.90 -16.39 -11.88
C ARG A 355 16.53 -16.99 -10.63
N LEU A 356 15.82 -16.95 -9.49
CA LEU A 356 16.23 -17.65 -8.28
C LEU A 356 16.34 -19.17 -8.55
N GLN A 357 15.31 -19.78 -9.15
CA GLN A 357 15.33 -21.20 -9.49
C GLN A 357 16.40 -21.55 -10.51
N SER A 358 16.64 -20.68 -11.50
CA SER A 358 17.70 -20.87 -12.49
C SER A 358 19.10 -20.80 -11.87
N ALA A 359 19.31 -19.90 -10.90
CA ALA A 359 20.60 -19.72 -10.21
C ALA A 359 20.87 -20.80 -9.14
N CYS A 360 19.85 -21.22 -8.43
CA CYS A 360 19.90 -22.21 -7.36
C CYS A 360 18.60 -23.02 -7.32
N PRO A 361 18.50 -24.13 -8.06
CA PRO A 361 17.30 -24.96 -8.08
C PRO A 361 16.85 -25.40 -6.68
N GLY A 362 15.56 -25.20 -6.39
CA GLY A 362 14.95 -25.50 -5.09
C GLY A 362 15.25 -24.48 -3.98
N ALA A 363 15.89 -23.32 -4.30
CA ALA A 363 16.03 -22.24 -3.35
C ALA A 363 14.68 -21.58 -3.08
N ASN A 364 14.42 -21.23 -1.80
CA ASN A 364 13.19 -20.56 -1.37
C ASN A 364 13.39 -19.05 -1.21
N CYS A 365 14.60 -18.60 -0.92
CA CYS A 365 14.92 -17.19 -0.77
C CYS A 365 16.34 -16.89 -1.27
N LEU A 366 16.61 -15.61 -1.54
CA LEU A 366 17.95 -15.09 -1.68
C LEU A 366 18.39 -14.54 -0.32
N HIS A 367 19.55 -14.95 0.18
CA HIS A 367 20.17 -14.41 1.38
C HIS A 367 21.43 -13.62 0.99
N ALA A 368 21.31 -12.32 0.98
CA ALA A 368 22.43 -11.41 0.73
C ALA A 368 23.14 -11.11 2.04
N HIS A 369 24.40 -11.54 2.15
CA HIS A 369 25.18 -11.42 3.36
C HIS A 369 25.83 -10.04 3.51
N ALA A 370 25.91 -9.58 4.77
CA ALA A 370 26.66 -8.39 5.12
C ALA A 370 28.16 -8.57 4.77
N GLY A 371 28.79 -7.47 4.34
CA GLY A 371 30.17 -7.46 3.91
C GLY A 371 30.46 -6.25 3.02
N ASN A 372 31.17 -6.46 1.92
CA ASN A 372 31.56 -5.36 1.03
C ASN A 372 30.40 -4.64 0.36
N MET A 373 29.24 -5.29 0.19
CA MET A 373 28.08 -4.73 -0.52
C MET A 373 26.96 -4.24 0.40
N LEU A 374 26.82 -4.85 1.58
CA LEU A 374 25.74 -4.57 2.54
C LEU A 374 26.29 -4.39 3.95
N ARG A 375 25.73 -3.45 4.71
CA ARG A 375 26.00 -3.30 6.15
C ARG A 375 25.39 -4.41 6.99
N ASN A 376 24.24 -4.92 6.58
CA ASN A 376 23.47 -5.95 7.28
C ASN A 376 22.95 -6.94 6.26
N ASP A 377 22.71 -8.18 6.70
CA ASP A 377 22.08 -9.20 5.89
C ASP A 377 20.68 -8.76 5.42
N GLU A 378 20.34 -9.17 4.22
CA GLU A 378 18.98 -9.05 3.66
C GLU A 378 18.49 -10.43 3.21
N ILE A 379 17.25 -10.73 3.52
CA ILE A 379 16.57 -11.94 3.06
C ILE A 379 15.44 -11.50 2.15
N ILE A 380 15.43 -12.01 0.94
CA ILE A 380 14.48 -11.63 -0.09
C ILE A 380 13.70 -12.86 -0.52
N VAL A 381 12.37 -12.77 -0.48
CA VAL A 381 11.47 -13.81 -1.01
C VAL A 381 10.74 -13.27 -2.24
N TYR A 382 10.38 -14.16 -3.16
CA TYR A 382 9.82 -13.80 -4.45
C TYR A 382 8.41 -14.37 -4.69
N LYS A 383 7.74 -14.80 -3.60
CA LYS A 383 6.33 -15.20 -3.58
C LYS A 383 5.65 -14.58 -2.36
N GLU A 384 4.43 -14.10 -2.51
CA GLU A 384 3.68 -13.47 -1.42
C GLU A 384 3.27 -14.43 -0.33
N GLU A 385 3.02 -15.70 -0.70
CA GLU A 385 2.68 -16.77 0.20
C GLU A 385 3.83 -17.20 1.12
N GLN A 386 5.05 -16.72 0.88
CA GLN A 386 6.23 -17.02 1.69
C GLN A 386 6.28 -16.27 3.02
N CYS A 387 5.29 -15.41 3.34
CA CYS A 387 5.31 -14.67 4.59
C CYS A 387 3.91 -14.44 5.18
N THR A 388 3.89 -14.28 6.50
CA THR A 388 2.73 -13.80 7.24
C THR A 388 3.17 -13.00 8.47
N ILE A 389 2.34 -12.05 8.93
CA ILE A 389 2.64 -11.26 10.13
C ILE A 389 2.41 -12.09 11.39
N ARG A 390 3.31 -11.92 12.39
CA ARG A 390 3.16 -12.52 13.73
C ARG A 390 3.10 -11.48 14.85
N TYR A 391 3.90 -10.43 14.75
CA TYR A 391 3.92 -9.36 15.75
C TYR A 391 3.99 -7.99 15.08
N LEU A 392 3.23 -7.06 15.61
CA LEU A 392 3.38 -5.63 15.36
C LEU A 392 4.07 -5.01 16.59
N VAL A 393 5.15 -4.28 16.39
CA VAL A 393 5.98 -3.71 17.46
C VAL A 393 6.05 -2.21 17.30
N GLU A 394 5.69 -1.46 18.34
CA GLU A 394 5.84 -0.01 18.40
C GLU A 394 7.17 0.37 19.06
N LEU A 395 7.88 1.28 18.44
CA LEU A 395 9.14 1.86 18.86
C LEU A 395 9.01 3.38 19.05
N ARG A 396 9.78 3.94 19.99
CA ARG A 396 9.85 5.39 20.24
C ARG A 396 11.29 5.87 20.43
#